data_3bd59e899914f96d7e8ac437bdbc3d49
#
_entry.id   3bd59e899914f96d7e8ac437bdbc3d49
#
_cell.length_a   1.000
_cell.length_b   1.000
_cell.length_c   1.000
_cell.angle_alpha   90.00
_cell.angle_beta   90.00
_cell.angle_gamma   90.00
#
_symmetry.space_group_name_H-M   'P 1'
#
loop_
_entity.id
_entity.type
_entity.pdbx_description
1 polymer ?
#
loop_
_entity_poly.entity_id
_entity_poly.type
_entity_poly.pdbx_seq_one_letter_code
_entity_poly.pdbx_strand_id
1 'polypeptide(L)'
;MNKKWVLAAIAALALGILTLPVFLTGGHVDETAEAHQGGGSCKAEGPANLSFTLKDMHDADYRMNDLKGKVVLVNFWASWCAPCLAEIPEFIKVREAYHDKGFEIVGISTDDTPEQLRAFAEKYKTNYPLVQVTSEVEDAFGPVFGLPTSVLVARDGSICKRHFGPLSKEQLEKELKPLL
;
A
#
# COMPACT_ATOMS: atom_id res chain seq x y z
N MET A 1 20.31 -76.67 13.87
CA MET A 1 20.28 -75.57 12.91
C MET A 1 21.69 -75.32 12.48
N ASN A 2 22.02 -75.62 11.19
CA ASN A 2 23.39 -75.57 10.73
C ASN A 2 23.94 -74.15 10.52
N LYS A 3 25.09 -73.90 11.10
CA LYS A 3 25.81 -72.62 11.05
C LYS A 3 25.98 -72.04 9.64
N LYS A 4 25.92 -72.89 8.61
CA LYS A 4 25.98 -72.48 7.20
C LYS A 4 24.75 -71.74 6.68
N TRP A 5 23.56 -71.97 7.26
CA TRP A 5 22.32 -71.29 6.87
C TRP A 5 22.22 -69.88 7.47
N VAL A 6 22.82 -69.70 8.65
CA VAL A 6 22.86 -68.39 9.30
C VAL A 6 23.76 -67.39 8.55
N LEU A 7 24.87 -67.87 7.99
CA LEU A 7 25.78 -67.03 7.18
C LEU A 7 25.16 -66.66 5.82
N ALA A 8 24.37 -67.57 5.21
CA ALA A 8 23.67 -67.28 3.96
C ALA A 8 22.56 -66.23 4.12
N ALA A 9 21.86 -66.23 5.27
CA ALA A 9 20.82 -65.24 5.56
C ALA A 9 21.40 -63.82 5.80
N ILE A 10 22.60 -63.74 6.38
CA ILE A 10 23.27 -62.44 6.61
C ILE A 10 23.80 -61.85 5.31
N ALA A 11 24.29 -62.69 4.36
CA ALA A 11 24.73 -62.21 3.07
C ALA A 11 23.62 -61.68 2.17
N ALA A 12 22.40 -62.24 2.28
CA ALA A 12 21.25 -61.77 1.51
C ALA A 12 20.69 -60.42 2.03
N LEU A 13 20.85 -60.14 3.34
CA LEU A 13 20.46 -58.84 3.94
C LEU A 13 21.44 -57.71 3.59
N ALA A 14 22.70 -58.01 3.31
CA ALA A 14 23.72 -57.00 2.96
C ALA A 14 23.62 -56.52 1.51
N LEU A 15 23.02 -57.29 0.58
CA LEU A 15 22.86 -56.90 -0.82
C LEU A 15 21.54 -56.15 -1.10
N GLY A 16 20.59 -56.15 -0.15
CA GLY A 16 19.28 -55.50 -0.32
C GLY A 16 19.26 -54.02 0.02
N ILE A 17 20.35 -53.43 0.53
CA ILE A 17 20.39 -52.02 1.01
C ILE A 17 20.91 -51.07 -0.08
N LEU A 18 21.36 -51.60 -1.27
CA LEU A 18 22.06 -50.75 -2.25
C LEU A 18 21.20 -50.30 -3.45
N THR A 19 19.88 -50.44 -3.40
CA THR A 19 19.02 -49.97 -4.50
C THR A 19 17.71 -49.29 -4.04
N LEU A 20 17.78 -48.53 -2.99
CA LEU A 20 16.71 -47.53 -2.78
C LEU A 20 17.07 -46.29 -3.60
N PRO A 21 16.33 -45.97 -4.67
CA PRO A 21 16.44 -44.66 -5.26
C PRO A 21 16.02 -43.63 -4.20
N VAL A 22 16.97 -42.79 -3.80
CA VAL A 22 16.69 -41.56 -3.08
C VAL A 22 15.83 -40.72 -4.03
N PHE A 23 14.50 -40.87 -3.90
CA PHE A 23 13.58 -39.92 -4.46
C PHE A 23 13.74 -38.65 -3.61
N LEU A 24 14.72 -37.83 -4.00
CA LEU A 24 14.73 -36.41 -3.65
C LEU A 24 13.49 -35.81 -4.32
N THR A 25 12.37 -35.85 -3.61
CA THR A 25 11.30 -34.92 -3.88
C THR A 25 11.86 -33.53 -3.57
N GLY A 26 12.54 -32.98 -4.59
CA GLY A 26 12.77 -31.55 -4.66
C GLY A 26 11.39 -30.92 -4.62
N GLY A 27 10.99 -30.45 -3.44
CA GLY A 27 9.89 -29.52 -3.33
C GLY A 27 10.23 -28.34 -4.23
N HIS A 28 9.59 -28.30 -5.40
CA HIS A 28 9.49 -27.12 -6.19
C HIS A 28 8.69 -26.14 -5.33
N VAL A 29 9.39 -25.35 -4.54
CA VAL A 29 8.84 -24.08 -4.08
C VAL A 29 8.69 -23.27 -5.35
N ASP A 30 7.47 -23.14 -5.84
CA ASP A 30 7.10 -22.16 -6.84
C ASP A 30 7.42 -20.77 -6.26
N GLU A 31 8.65 -20.37 -6.46
CA GLU A 31 9.19 -19.04 -6.24
C GLU A 31 8.85 -18.20 -7.47
N THR A 32 7.54 -17.98 -7.69
CA THR A 32 7.05 -17.00 -8.63
C THR A 32 6.21 -15.95 -7.89
N ALA A 33 6.80 -15.37 -6.86
CA ALA A 33 6.53 -14.00 -6.50
C ALA A 33 7.72 -13.19 -7.03
N GLU A 34 7.77 -12.93 -8.31
CA GLU A 34 8.57 -11.85 -8.85
C GLU A 34 8.02 -10.55 -8.23
N ALA A 35 8.59 -10.22 -7.05
CA ALA A 35 8.49 -8.92 -6.47
C ALA A 35 8.93 -7.92 -7.55
N HIS A 36 8.02 -7.06 -7.96
CA HIS A 36 8.29 -5.89 -8.78
C HIS A 36 9.35 -5.05 -8.06
N GLN A 37 10.63 -5.33 -8.35
CA GLN A 37 11.77 -4.55 -7.86
C GLN A 37 11.84 -3.27 -8.67
N GLY A 38 11.27 -2.21 -8.15
CA GLY A 38 11.26 -0.90 -8.80
C GLY A 38 10.60 0.21 -7.99
N GLY A 39 10.73 0.20 -6.68
CA GLY A 39 10.30 1.29 -5.81
C GLY A 39 11.01 1.20 -4.47
N GLY A 40 11.46 2.34 -3.93
CA GLY A 40 12.05 2.39 -2.61
C GLY A 40 11.11 1.78 -1.56
N SER A 41 11.67 1.05 -0.61
CA SER A 41 10.91 0.49 0.50
C SER A 41 10.99 1.41 1.72
N CYS A 42 9.93 1.45 2.51
CA CYS A 42 9.91 2.12 3.80
C CYS A 42 9.78 1.10 4.93
N LYS A 43 9.99 1.55 6.16
CA LYS A 43 9.58 0.76 7.33
C LYS A 43 8.07 0.79 7.42
N ALA A 44 7.42 -0.28 6.98
CA ALA A 44 5.97 -0.38 6.94
C ALA A 44 5.35 -0.37 8.35
N GLU A 45 4.29 0.42 8.52
CA GLU A 45 3.43 0.40 9.72
C GLU A 45 2.32 -0.65 9.60
N GLY A 46 2.04 -1.13 8.37
CA GLY A 46 1.04 -2.13 8.03
C GLY A 46 0.60 -2.01 6.58
N PRO A 47 -0.24 -2.91 6.10
CA PRO A 47 -0.82 -2.81 4.76
C PRO A 47 -1.96 -1.79 4.73
N ALA A 48 -2.07 -1.03 3.63
CA ALA A 48 -3.26 -0.24 3.31
C ALA A 48 -4.26 -1.13 2.56
N ASN A 49 -5.51 -1.14 2.99
CA ASN A 49 -6.57 -1.74 2.18
C ASN A 49 -7.10 -0.70 1.20
N LEU A 50 -6.83 -0.89 -0.10
CA LEU A 50 -7.34 -0.02 -1.16
C LEU A 50 -8.51 -0.65 -1.93
N SER A 51 -9.11 -1.75 -1.44
CA SER A 51 -10.13 -2.50 -2.16
C SER A 51 -11.55 -1.97 -1.88
N PHE A 52 -11.76 -0.67 -2.01
CA PHE A 52 -13.06 -0.01 -1.88
C PHE A 52 -13.22 1.14 -2.86
N THR A 53 -14.44 1.67 -2.95
CA THR A 53 -14.81 2.75 -3.87
C THR A 53 -15.43 3.90 -3.07
N LEU A 54 -15.01 5.12 -3.37
CA LEU A 54 -15.56 6.35 -2.79
C LEU A 54 -16.36 7.12 -3.85
N LYS A 55 -17.14 8.08 -3.43
CA LYS A 55 -17.76 9.05 -4.34
C LYS A 55 -16.88 10.30 -4.41
N ASP A 56 -16.59 10.74 -5.63
CA ASP A 56 -15.90 12.00 -5.84
C ASP A 56 -16.87 13.20 -5.81
N MET A 57 -16.32 14.38 -6.01
CA MET A 57 -17.08 15.63 -6.03
C MET A 57 -18.13 15.72 -7.16
N HIS A 58 -18.12 14.82 -8.13
CA HIS A 58 -19.09 14.72 -9.23
C HIS A 58 -20.07 13.56 -9.05
N ASP A 59 -20.08 12.94 -7.88
CA ASP A 59 -20.83 11.71 -7.54
C ASP A 59 -20.45 10.51 -8.41
N ALA A 60 -19.27 10.58 -9.04
CA ALA A 60 -18.69 9.47 -9.77
C ALA A 60 -17.93 8.50 -8.87
N ASP A 61 -17.88 7.24 -9.28
CA ASP A 61 -17.13 6.23 -8.55
C ASP A 61 -15.62 6.45 -8.68
N TYR A 62 -14.96 6.64 -7.54
CA TYR A 62 -13.52 6.71 -7.41
C TYR A 62 -12.98 5.45 -6.75
N ARG A 63 -12.39 4.57 -7.55
CA ARG A 63 -11.90 3.27 -7.08
C ARG A 63 -10.49 3.42 -6.52
N MET A 64 -10.33 3.23 -5.22
CA MET A 64 -9.02 3.28 -4.57
C MET A 64 -8.07 2.18 -5.08
N ASN A 65 -8.62 1.07 -5.57
CA ASN A 65 -7.84 -0.01 -6.16
C ASN A 65 -7.04 0.42 -7.42
N ASP A 66 -7.47 1.45 -8.13
CA ASP A 66 -6.78 2.00 -9.31
C ASP A 66 -5.48 2.75 -8.94
N LEU A 67 -5.23 2.92 -7.64
CA LEU A 67 -4.01 3.51 -7.09
C LEU A 67 -2.91 2.49 -6.80
N LYS A 68 -3.18 1.20 -6.92
CA LYS A 68 -2.16 0.15 -6.72
C LYS A 68 -0.98 0.36 -7.67
N GLY A 69 0.23 0.20 -7.14
CA GLY A 69 1.47 0.45 -7.90
C GLY A 69 1.91 1.91 -7.94
N LYS A 70 1.13 2.83 -7.36
CA LYS A 70 1.51 4.23 -7.16
C LYS A 70 1.93 4.48 -5.72
N VAL A 71 2.73 5.51 -5.51
CA VAL A 71 2.91 6.11 -4.17
C VAL A 71 1.72 7.05 -3.95
N VAL A 72 1.02 6.89 -2.84
CA VAL A 72 -0.22 7.62 -2.58
C VAL A 72 -0.15 8.38 -1.27
N LEU A 73 -0.47 9.67 -1.31
CA LEU A 73 -0.79 10.45 -0.11
C LEU A 73 -2.30 10.49 0.07
N VAL A 74 -2.80 9.83 1.10
CA VAL A 74 -4.20 9.96 1.54
C VAL A 74 -4.25 11.05 2.61
N ASN A 75 -4.92 12.16 2.30
CA ASN A 75 -5.01 13.32 3.20
C ASN A 75 -6.45 13.48 3.69
N PHE A 76 -6.64 13.39 4.99
CA PHE A 76 -7.92 13.66 5.67
C PHE A 76 -8.00 15.13 6.03
N TRP A 77 -9.06 15.78 5.60
CA TRP A 77 -9.22 17.22 5.70
C TRP A 77 -10.71 17.64 5.78
N ALA A 78 -10.96 18.92 5.96
CA ALA A 78 -12.28 19.52 5.83
C ALA A 78 -12.16 21.00 5.38
N SER A 79 -13.20 21.54 4.74
CA SER A 79 -13.18 22.91 4.22
C SER A 79 -13.11 23.99 5.30
N TRP A 80 -13.50 23.69 6.53
CA TRP A 80 -13.43 24.58 7.70
C TRP A 80 -12.09 24.46 8.47
N CYS A 81 -11.25 23.48 8.14
CA CYS A 81 -9.99 23.20 8.83
C CYS A 81 -8.88 24.15 8.35
N ALA A 82 -8.63 25.24 9.07
CA ALA A 82 -7.64 26.24 8.67
C ALA A 82 -6.22 25.69 8.42
N PRO A 83 -5.63 24.79 9.26
CA PRO A 83 -4.35 24.19 8.95
C PRO A 83 -4.38 23.29 7.71
N CYS A 84 -5.50 22.61 7.40
CA CYS A 84 -5.66 21.84 6.17
C CYS A 84 -5.59 22.76 4.93
N LEU A 85 -6.24 23.91 4.99
CA LEU A 85 -6.23 24.88 3.87
C LEU A 85 -4.82 25.39 3.56
N ALA A 86 -3.95 25.46 4.57
CA ALA A 86 -2.56 25.91 4.39
C ALA A 86 -1.69 24.90 3.63
N GLU A 87 -2.00 23.59 3.70
CA GLU A 87 -1.25 22.53 3.01
C GLU A 87 -1.59 22.42 1.53
N ILE A 88 -2.84 22.72 1.15
CA ILE A 88 -3.38 22.44 -0.20
C ILE A 88 -2.54 23.05 -1.33
N PRO A 89 -2.10 24.33 -1.27
CA PRO A 89 -1.26 24.90 -2.32
C PRO A 89 0.08 24.15 -2.49
N GLU A 90 0.62 23.62 -1.40
CA GLU A 90 1.86 22.85 -1.44
C GLU A 90 1.64 21.45 -2.01
N PHE A 91 0.53 20.80 -1.66
CA PHE A 91 0.15 19.49 -2.22
C PHE A 91 -0.09 19.56 -3.73
N ILE A 92 -0.73 20.63 -4.21
CA ILE A 92 -0.92 20.88 -5.64
C ILE A 92 0.45 20.91 -6.36
N LYS A 93 1.43 21.64 -5.83
CA LYS A 93 2.78 21.73 -6.40
C LYS A 93 3.52 20.39 -6.38
N VAL A 94 3.40 19.64 -5.26
CA VAL A 94 4.05 18.33 -5.13
C VAL A 94 3.43 17.34 -6.13
N ARG A 95 2.11 17.29 -6.23
CA ARG A 95 1.47 16.42 -7.20
C ARG A 95 1.86 16.76 -8.63
N GLU A 96 1.87 18.03 -9.00
CA GLU A 96 2.31 18.50 -10.32
C GLU A 96 3.74 18.04 -10.65
N ALA A 97 4.65 18.09 -9.67
CA ALA A 97 6.06 17.72 -9.86
C ALA A 97 6.31 16.20 -9.94
N TYR A 98 5.41 15.38 -9.34
CA TYR A 98 5.68 13.94 -9.16
C TYR A 98 4.59 13.01 -9.72
N HIS A 99 3.46 13.53 -10.22
CA HIS A 99 2.37 12.70 -10.78
C HIS A 99 2.87 11.76 -11.88
N ASP A 100 3.64 12.26 -12.84
CA ASP A 100 4.19 11.47 -13.95
C ASP A 100 5.23 10.42 -13.50
N LYS A 101 5.69 10.53 -12.25
CA LYS A 101 6.59 9.55 -11.61
C LYS A 101 5.83 8.50 -10.81
N GLY A 102 4.49 8.50 -10.90
CA GLY A 102 3.63 7.54 -10.21
C GLY A 102 3.28 7.93 -8.78
N PHE A 103 3.23 9.24 -8.48
CA PHE A 103 2.68 9.76 -7.23
C PHE A 103 1.25 10.24 -7.41
N GLU A 104 0.40 9.99 -6.43
CA GLU A 104 -0.98 10.50 -6.41
C GLU A 104 -1.35 11.02 -5.03
N ILE A 105 -2.28 11.97 -5.00
CA ILE A 105 -2.90 12.49 -3.77
C ILE A 105 -4.39 12.23 -3.83
N VAL A 106 -4.98 11.80 -2.72
CA VAL A 106 -6.43 11.70 -2.55
C VAL A 106 -6.82 12.50 -1.32
N GLY A 107 -7.59 13.56 -1.51
CA GLY A 107 -8.15 14.36 -0.41
C GLY A 107 -9.48 13.79 0.03
N ILE A 108 -9.52 13.18 1.22
CA ILE A 108 -10.73 12.63 1.83
C ILE A 108 -11.32 13.66 2.79
N SER A 109 -12.44 14.25 2.42
CA SER A 109 -13.15 15.16 3.31
C SER A 109 -14.00 14.41 4.32
N THR A 110 -13.94 14.83 5.58
CA THR A 110 -14.70 14.21 6.68
C THR A 110 -16.14 14.71 6.78
N ASP A 111 -16.43 15.92 6.27
CA ASP A 111 -17.72 16.58 6.55
C ASP A 111 -18.35 17.27 5.33
N ASP A 112 -17.60 17.46 4.23
CA ASP A 112 -18.09 18.26 3.11
C ASP A 112 -19.02 17.46 2.18
N THR A 113 -20.06 18.12 1.68
CA THR A 113 -20.94 17.57 0.63
C THR A 113 -20.26 17.61 -0.75
N PRO A 114 -20.75 16.86 -1.75
CA PRO A 114 -20.20 16.93 -3.13
C PRO A 114 -20.25 18.36 -3.70
N GLU A 115 -21.28 19.15 -3.40
CA GLU A 115 -21.39 20.55 -3.82
C GLU A 115 -20.29 21.42 -3.21
N GLN A 116 -20.02 21.23 -1.91
CA GLN A 116 -18.96 21.94 -1.20
C GLN A 116 -17.58 21.56 -1.76
N LEU A 117 -17.34 20.26 -2.04
CA LEU A 117 -16.10 19.78 -2.66
C LEU A 117 -15.88 20.37 -4.05
N ARG A 118 -16.94 20.45 -4.89
CA ARG A 118 -16.86 21.11 -6.21
C ARG A 118 -16.48 22.59 -6.08
N ALA A 119 -17.22 23.33 -5.25
CA ALA A 119 -16.95 24.74 -5.02
C ALA A 119 -15.52 24.96 -4.49
N PHE A 120 -15.07 24.07 -3.63
CA PHE A 120 -13.71 24.08 -3.08
C PHE A 120 -12.67 23.85 -4.18
N ALA A 121 -12.85 22.80 -4.99
CA ALA A 121 -11.93 22.47 -6.09
C ALA A 121 -11.82 23.63 -7.10
N GLU A 122 -12.92 24.27 -7.43
CA GLU A 122 -12.94 25.45 -8.30
C GLU A 122 -12.20 26.64 -7.69
N LYS A 123 -12.39 26.90 -6.41
CA LYS A 123 -11.78 28.01 -5.69
C LYS A 123 -10.27 27.85 -5.54
N TYR A 124 -9.82 26.66 -5.12
CA TYR A 124 -8.42 26.40 -4.81
C TYR A 124 -7.64 25.78 -5.97
N LYS A 125 -8.32 25.45 -7.10
CA LYS A 125 -7.74 24.84 -8.28
C LYS A 125 -7.01 23.53 -7.95
N THR A 126 -7.63 22.71 -7.09
CA THR A 126 -7.04 21.40 -6.74
C THR A 126 -6.88 20.54 -7.99
N ASN A 127 -5.72 19.93 -8.13
CA ASN A 127 -5.35 19.07 -9.27
C ASN A 127 -5.39 17.58 -8.92
N TYR A 128 -6.01 17.21 -7.80
CA TYR A 128 -6.17 15.84 -7.30
C TYR A 128 -7.62 15.59 -6.88
N PRO A 129 -8.04 14.31 -6.85
CA PRO A 129 -9.40 13.95 -6.48
C PRO A 129 -9.72 14.34 -5.03
N LEU A 130 -10.90 14.93 -4.87
CA LEU A 130 -11.53 15.17 -3.58
C LEU A 130 -12.72 14.22 -3.46
N VAL A 131 -12.75 13.45 -2.40
CA VAL A 131 -13.76 12.41 -2.15
C VAL A 131 -14.34 12.54 -0.74
N GLN A 132 -15.51 11.95 -0.53
CA GLN A 132 -16.15 11.91 0.77
C GLN A 132 -15.66 10.72 1.59
N VAL A 133 -15.58 10.91 2.90
CA VAL A 133 -15.30 9.82 3.84
C VAL A 133 -16.45 8.81 3.87
N THR A 134 -16.12 7.54 4.05
CA THR A 134 -17.07 6.45 4.35
C THR A 134 -16.51 5.58 5.48
N SER A 135 -17.33 4.67 6.02
CA SER A 135 -16.87 3.74 7.07
C SER A 135 -15.71 2.85 6.63
N GLU A 136 -15.65 2.47 5.36
CA GLU A 136 -14.57 1.65 4.81
C GLU A 136 -13.21 2.35 4.86
N VAL A 137 -13.20 3.68 4.85
CA VAL A 137 -11.96 4.47 4.97
C VAL A 137 -11.33 4.32 6.35
N GLU A 138 -12.15 4.33 7.41
CA GLU A 138 -11.65 4.13 8.77
C GLU A 138 -11.12 2.70 8.97
N ASP A 139 -11.77 1.70 8.36
CA ASP A 139 -11.30 0.31 8.36
C ASP A 139 -9.98 0.17 7.59
N ALA A 140 -9.80 0.94 6.52
CA ALA A 140 -8.63 0.87 5.66
C ALA A 140 -7.40 1.57 6.23
N PHE A 141 -7.60 2.72 6.88
CA PHE A 141 -6.51 3.60 7.33
C PHE A 141 -6.49 3.81 8.84
N GLY A 142 -7.43 3.23 9.57
CA GLY A 142 -7.59 3.44 11.02
C GLY A 142 -8.28 4.76 11.34
N PRO A 143 -8.58 4.99 12.64
CA PRO A 143 -9.35 6.14 13.09
C PRO A 143 -8.61 7.46 12.85
N VAL A 144 -9.35 8.48 12.41
CA VAL A 144 -8.86 9.85 12.24
C VAL A 144 -9.15 10.64 13.48
N PHE A 145 -8.14 10.85 14.33
CA PHE A 145 -8.30 11.55 15.63
C PHE A 145 -8.30 13.08 15.51
N GLY A 146 -7.96 13.63 14.36
CA GLY A 146 -7.91 15.07 14.14
C GLY A 146 -7.50 15.44 12.73
N LEU A 147 -7.67 16.70 12.37
CA LEU A 147 -7.37 17.22 11.03
C LEU A 147 -6.28 18.29 11.08
N PRO A 148 -5.40 18.34 10.06
CA PRO A 148 -5.25 17.34 9.03
C PRO A 148 -4.58 16.05 9.52
N THR A 149 -4.87 14.93 8.86
CA THR A 149 -4.12 13.68 9.01
C THR A 149 -3.73 13.19 7.63
N SER A 150 -2.46 12.85 7.44
CA SER A 150 -1.95 12.35 6.16
C SER A 150 -1.31 10.97 6.30
N VAL A 151 -1.63 10.06 5.37
CA VAL A 151 -1.10 8.69 5.31
C VAL A 151 -0.35 8.50 3.99
N LEU A 152 0.94 8.22 4.06
CA LEU A 152 1.77 7.93 2.89
C LEU A 152 1.83 6.42 2.67
N VAL A 153 1.40 5.99 1.48
CA VAL A 153 1.33 4.59 1.05
C VAL A 153 2.34 4.36 -0.07
N ALA A 154 3.17 3.33 0.07
CA ALA A 154 4.14 2.93 -0.96
C ALA A 154 3.47 2.16 -2.12
N ARG A 155 4.23 1.90 -3.19
CA ARG A 155 3.76 1.20 -4.40
C ARG A 155 3.26 -0.22 -4.12
N ASP A 156 3.84 -0.89 -3.14
CA ASP A 156 3.45 -2.25 -2.70
C ASP A 156 2.19 -2.27 -1.82
N GLY A 157 1.62 -1.09 -1.52
CA GLY A 157 0.47 -0.94 -0.64
C GLY A 157 0.81 -0.86 0.85
N SER A 158 2.09 -0.76 1.22
CA SER A 158 2.50 -0.58 2.61
C SER A 158 2.27 0.85 3.08
N ILE A 159 1.71 1.04 4.27
CA ILE A 159 1.65 2.34 4.93
C ILE A 159 3.04 2.65 5.47
N CYS A 160 3.66 3.69 4.91
CA CYS A 160 5.00 4.11 5.26
C CYS A 160 5.03 5.09 6.42
N LYS A 161 4.04 5.97 6.48
CA LYS A 161 4.04 7.06 7.45
C LYS A 161 2.63 7.59 7.69
N ARG A 162 2.37 7.99 8.93
CA ARG A 162 1.19 8.77 9.33
C ARG A 162 1.65 10.10 9.91
N HIS A 163 1.02 11.18 9.47
CA HIS A 163 1.25 12.50 10.00
C HIS A 163 -0.03 13.01 10.64
N PHE A 164 0.08 13.48 11.86
CA PHE A 164 -0.99 14.17 12.59
C PHE A 164 -0.63 15.65 12.64
N GLY A 165 -1.49 16.50 12.09
CA GLY A 165 -1.23 17.90 11.90
C GLY A 165 -0.60 18.24 10.54
N PRO A 166 -0.27 19.54 10.30
CA PRO A 166 0.17 20.02 9.00
C PRO A 166 1.44 19.34 8.49
N LEU A 167 1.45 19.00 7.21
CA LEU A 167 2.56 18.37 6.51
C LEU A 167 3.14 19.35 5.48
N SER A 168 4.39 19.80 5.67
CA SER A 168 5.03 20.72 4.73
C SER A 168 5.47 20.01 3.45
N LYS A 169 5.61 20.78 2.37
CA LYS A 169 6.14 20.30 1.09
C LYS A 169 7.50 19.62 1.25
N GLU A 170 8.41 20.26 1.98
CA GLU A 170 9.78 19.76 2.18
C GLU A 170 9.78 18.41 2.90
N GLN A 171 8.90 18.26 3.90
CA GLN A 171 8.76 17.01 4.62
C GLN A 171 8.14 15.93 3.74
N LEU A 172 7.06 16.25 3.01
CA LEU A 172 6.45 15.32 2.07
C LEU A 172 7.44 14.88 0.99
N GLU A 173 8.17 15.82 0.36
CA GLU A 173 9.15 15.48 -0.66
C GLU A 173 10.31 14.60 -0.13
N LYS A 174 10.75 14.85 1.09
CA LYS A 174 11.80 14.05 1.73
C LYS A 174 11.39 12.58 1.89
N GLU A 175 10.12 12.34 2.21
CA GLU A 175 9.58 11.01 2.44
C GLU A 175 9.11 10.33 1.14
N LEU A 176 8.63 11.12 0.18
CA LEU A 176 8.15 10.66 -1.11
C LEU A 176 9.27 10.19 -2.04
N LYS A 177 10.35 10.98 -2.17
CA LYS A 177 11.43 10.73 -3.13
C LYS A 177 12.06 9.34 -3.06
N PRO A 178 12.29 8.76 -1.87
CA PRO A 178 12.80 7.38 -1.78
C PRO A 178 11.82 6.30 -2.23
N LEU A 179 10.51 6.60 -2.37
CA LEU A 179 9.47 5.65 -2.73
C LEU A 179 9.16 5.65 -4.24
N LEU A 180 9.64 6.65 -4.97
CA LEU A 180 9.43 6.80 -6.41
C LEU A 180 10.41 5.98 -7.25
#